data_6598d682cb1d3abfe03c86ed67935b6e
#
_entry.id   6598d682cb1d3abfe03c86ed67935b6e
#
_cell.length_a   1.000
_cell.length_b   1.000
_cell.length_c   1.000
_cell.angle_alpha   90.00
_cell.angle_beta   90.00
_cell.angle_gamma   90.00
#
_symmetry.space_group_name_H-M   'P 1'
#
loop_
_entity.id
_entity.type
_entity.pdbx_description
1 polymer ?
#
loop_
_entity_poly.entity_id
_entity_poly.type
_entity_poly.pdbx_seq_one_letter_code
_entity_poly.pdbx_strand_id
1 'polypeptide(L)'
;MRGQKLAPGDYHLIVHACLFNDAGRLLIQQRQTTKKGWPGLWDVSAGGSALHGETSAQAAAREGREELGLSLDLSGVRPAFTLHFAAGFDDVYILRQNVQVEDLTLQPEEVAAVRFATLAEVQALLQSGRFVPYPKTLLPLYFETAGF
;
A
#
# COMPACT_ATOMS: atom_id res chain seq x y z
N MET A 1 15.28 -6.81 -9.44
CA MET A 1 14.71 -5.97 -10.50
C MET A 1 13.41 -6.57 -10.98
N ARG A 2 12.45 -5.73 -11.30
CA ARG A 2 11.14 -6.19 -11.82
C ARG A 2 11.34 -6.97 -13.12
N GLY A 3 10.63 -8.09 -13.24
CA GLY A 3 10.62 -8.92 -14.44
C GLY A 3 11.82 -9.87 -14.58
N GLN A 4 12.76 -9.85 -13.69
CA GLN A 4 13.82 -10.85 -13.69
C GLN A 4 13.36 -12.15 -13.04
N LYS A 5 13.70 -13.27 -13.67
CA LYS A 5 13.46 -14.59 -13.10
C LYS A 5 14.41 -14.79 -11.92
N LEU A 6 13.84 -15.08 -10.76
CA LEU A 6 14.61 -15.34 -9.55
C LEU A 6 15.26 -16.73 -9.60
N ALA A 7 16.43 -16.86 -8.99
CA ALA A 7 17.03 -18.14 -8.75
C ALA A 7 16.21 -18.95 -7.72
N PRO A 8 16.29 -20.30 -7.75
CA PRO A 8 15.64 -21.13 -6.73
C PRO A 8 16.08 -20.73 -5.31
N GLY A 9 15.10 -20.49 -4.44
CA GLY A 9 15.37 -20.06 -3.07
C GLY A 9 15.43 -18.55 -2.86
N ASP A 10 15.43 -17.77 -3.94
CA ASP A 10 15.35 -16.32 -3.87
C ASP A 10 13.91 -15.86 -3.96
N TYR A 11 13.57 -14.82 -3.21
CA TYR A 11 12.21 -14.27 -3.15
C TYR A 11 12.24 -12.75 -3.22
N HIS A 12 11.22 -12.17 -3.86
CA HIS A 12 10.98 -10.74 -3.79
C HIS A 12 10.40 -10.36 -2.44
N LEU A 13 10.83 -9.22 -1.93
CA LEU A 13 10.16 -8.56 -0.81
C LEU A 13 9.44 -7.34 -1.35
N ILE A 14 8.12 -7.34 -1.23
CA ILE A 14 7.30 -6.16 -1.45
C ILE A 14 6.73 -5.68 -0.12
N VAL A 15 6.34 -4.42 -0.08
CA VAL A 15 5.79 -3.79 1.11
C VAL A 15 4.52 -3.05 0.75
N HIS A 16 3.57 -3.00 1.69
CA HIS A 16 2.42 -2.12 1.63
C HIS A 16 2.30 -1.37 2.95
N ALA A 17 2.00 -0.09 2.87
CA ALA A 17 1.64 0.72 4.02
C ALA A 17 0.17 1.12 3.89
N CYS A 18 -0.61 0.81 4.90
CA CYS A 18 -2.02 1.15 4.97
C CYS A 18 -2.20 2.18 6.08
N LEU A 19 -2.47 3.42 5.71
CA LEU A 19 -2.59 4.55 6.62
C LEU A 19 -4.06 4.83 6.90
N PHE A 20 -4.42 4.74 8.17
CA PHE A 20 -5.77 5.05 8.66
C PHE A 20 -5.76 6.37 9.44
N ASN A 21 -6.80 7.16 9.30
CA ASN A 21 -7.03 8.31 10.17
C ASN A 21 -7.90 7.91 11.39
N ASP A 22 -8.06 8.82 12.33
CA ASP A 22 -8.85 8.56 13.54
C ASP A 22 -10.35 8.43 13.26
N ALA A 23 -10.83 8.87 12.08
CA ALA A 23 -12.20 8.69 11.64
C ALA A 23 -12.49 7.29 11.06
N GLY A 24 -11.51 6.39 11.06
CA GLY A 24 -11.67 5.04 10.55
C GLY A 24 -11.65 4.92 9.04
N ARG A 25 -10.99 5.86 8.36
CA ARG A 25 -10.87 5.86 6.90
C ARG A 25 -9.44 5.52 6.50
N LEU A 26 -9.33 4.73 5.44
CA LEU A 26 -8.07 4.35 4.82
C LEU A 26 -7.69 5.36 3.75
N LEU A 27 -6.46 5.84 3.78
CA LEU A 27 -5.90 6.61 2.67
C LEU A 27 -5.69 5.65 1.49
N ILE A 28 -6.36 5.91 0.38
CA ILE A 28 -6.22 5.13 -0.85
C ILE A 28 -5.63 5.98 -1.96
N GLN A 29 -4.85 5.34 -2.84
CA GLN A 29 -4.27 5.98 -4.00
C GLN A 29 -4.85 5.42 -5.29
N GLN A 30 -5.04 6.26 -6.28
CA GLN A 30 -5.37 5.82 -7.63
C GLN A 30 -4.10 5.71 -8.45
N ARG A 31 -3.87 4.53 -9.01
CA ARG A 31 -2.70 4.25 -9.85
C ARG A 31 -2.85 4.98 -11.18
N GLN A 32 -1.73 5.47 -11.71
CA GLN A 32 -1.74 6.09 -13.03
C GLN A 32 -2.17 5.10 -14.11
N THR A 33 -2.83 5.60 -15.14
CA THR A 33 -3.27 4.80 -16.29
C THR A 33 -2.12 4.26 -17.12
N THR A 34 -0.93 4.84 -16.96
CA THR A 34 0.30 4.41 -17.65
C THR A 34 1.02 3.26 -16.94
N LYS A 35 0.55 2.84 -15.77
CA LYS A 35 1.19 1.73 -15.04
C LYS A 35 0.90 0.40 -15.72
N LYS A 36 1.89 -0.50 -15.70
CA LYS A 36 1.76 -1.84 -16.29
C LYS A 36 0.79 -2.72 -15.50
N GLY A 37 0.85 -2.67 -14.16
CA GLY A 37 -0.05 -3.44 -13.31
C GLY A 37 -1.22 -2.60 -12.84
N TRP A 38 -2.44 -3.09 -13.03
CA TRP A 38 -3.68 -2.49 -12.52
C TRP A 38 -3.81 -1.00 -12.84
N PRO A 39 -3.69 -0.57 -14.12
CA PRO A 39 -3.72 0.84 -14.49
C PRO A 39 -5.07 1.48 -14.14
N GLY A 40 -5.01 2.67 -13.52
CA GLY A 40 -6.19 3.46 -13.18
C GLY A 40 -7.00 2.95 -11.99
N LEU A 41 -6.64 1.82 -11.39
CA LEU A 41 -7.34 1.28 -10.23
C LEU A 41 -6.88 1.95 -8.93
N TRP A 42 -7.78 1.93 -7.95
CA TRP A 42 -7.44 2.33 -6.58
C TRP A 42 -6.71 1.22 -5.85
N ASP A 43 -5.86 1.59 -4.92
CA ASP A 43 -5.03 0.69 -4.13
C ASP A 43 -4.87 1.24 -2.72
N VAL A 44 -4.27 0.45 -1.83
CA VAL A 44 -3.92 0.90 -0.47
C VAL A 44 -2.92 2.07 -0.53
N SER A 45 -2.61 2.66 0.61
CA SER A 45 -1.96 3.97 0.68
C SER A 45 -0.66 4.07 -0.10
N ALA A 46 0.28 3.16 0.12
CA ALA A 46 1.55 3.14 -0.58
C ALA A 46 2.13 1.72 -0.62
N GLY A 47 2.99 1.46 -1.58
CA GLY A 47 3.66 0.17 -1.64
C GLY A 47 4.61 0.05 -2.81
N GLY A 48 5.42 -1.00 -2.79
CA GLY A 48 6.37 -1.28 -3.84
C GLY A 48 7.39 -2.33 -3.43
N SER A 49 8.39 -2.52 -4.27
CA SER A 49 9.46 -3.49 -4.04
C SER A 49 10.56 -2.92 -3.14
N ALA A 50 11.00 -3.70 -2.17
CA ALA A 50 12.20 -3.35 -1.41
C ALA A 50 13.42 -3.37 -2.33
N LEU A 51 14.33 -2.44 -2.10
CA LEU A 51 15.62 -2.40 -2.79
C LEU A 51 16.62 -3.30 -2.08
N HIS A 52 17.66 -3.70 -2.79
CA HIS A 52 18.72 -4.51 -2.20
C HIS A 52 19.30 -3.82 -0.95
N GLY A 53 19.35 -4.56 0.16
CA GLY A 53 19.87 -4.06 1.43
C GLY A 53 18.87 -3.27 2.27
N GLU A 54 17.67 -2.99 1.75
CA GLU A 54 16.60 -2.36 2.55
C GLU A 54 15.89 -3.37 3.44
N THR A 55 15.57 -2.94 4.66
CA THR A 55 14.55 -3.65 5.46
C THR A 55 13.16 -3.33 4.92
N SER A 56 12.15 -4.12 5.28
CA SER A 56 10.78 -3.82 4.87
C SER A 56 10.29 -2.47 5.41
N ALA A 57 10.68 -2.11 6.64
CA ALA A 57 10.34 -0.81 7.22
C ALA A 57 10.97 0.35 6.43
N GLN A 58 12.24 0.22 6.04
CA GLN A 58 12.91 1.22 5.21
C GLN A 58 12.24 1.37 3.84
N ALA A 59 11.86 0.25 3.23
CA ALA A 59 11.17 0.24 1.94
C ALA A 59 9.79 0.91 2.07
N ALA A 60 9.01 0.59 3.09
CA ALA A 60 7.71 1.20 3.32
C ALA A 60 7.81 2.72 3.54
N ALA A 61 8.78 3.16 4.34
CA ALA A 61 9.03 4.58 4.57
C ALA A 61 9.43 5.31 3.28
N ARG A 62 10.30 4.70 2.47
CA ARG A 62 10.75 5.25 1.19
C ARG A 62 9.59 5.36 0.20
N GLU A 63 8.80 4.30 0.05
CA GLU A 63 7.65 4.30 -0.87
C GLU A 63 6.61 5.36 -0.46
N GLY A 64 6.33 5.51 0.83
CA GLY A 64 5.44 6.58 1.31
C GLY A 64 5.95 7.97 0.96
N ARG A 65 7.25 8.21 1.09
CA ARG A 65 7.88 9.47 0.71
C ARG A 65 7.82 9.71 -0.80
N GLU A 66 8.21 8.70 -1.57
CA GLU A 66 8.29 8.83 -3.02
C GLU A 66 6.92 8.99 -3.68
N GLU A 67 5.96 8.15 -3.29
CA GLU A 67 4.64 8.14 -3.91
C GLU A 67 3.75 9.28 -3.45
N LEU A 68 3.78 9.62 -2.16
CA LEU A 68 2.82 10.53 -1.54
C LEU A 68 3.45 11.77 -0.86
N GLY A 69 4.76 11.85 -0.81
CA GLY A 69 5.43 12.89 0.00
C GLY A 69 5.12 12.75 1.49
N LEU A 70 4.80 11.54 1.93
CA LEU A 70 4.33 11.26 3.28
C LEU A 70 5.48 10.73 4.13
N SER A 71 5.70 11.37 5.28
CA SER A 71 6.68 10.92 6.26
C SER A 71 6.02 9.93 7.22
N LEU A 72 6.37 8.65 7.10
CA LEU A 72 5.87 7.60 7.98
C LEU A 72 6.90 7.32 9.08
N ASP A 73 6.45 7.37 10.32
CA ASP A 73 7.28 6.95 11.46
C ASP A 73 7.10 5.44 11.69
N LEU A 74 8.08 4.68 11.24
CA LEU A 74 8.10 3.23 11.38
C LEU A 74 9.10 2.75 12.42
N SER A 75 9.64 3.65 13.25
CA SER A 75 10.56 3.30 14.32
C SER A 75 9.90 2.32 15.29
N GLY A 76 10.50 1.13 15.44
CA GLY A 76 9.97 0.10 16.33
C GLY A 76 8.65 -0.53 15.89
N VAL A 77 8.15 -0.21 14.70
CA VAL A 77 6.91 -0.79 14.16
C VAL A 77 7.25 -2.05 13.38
N ARG A 78 6.52 -3.12 13.68
CA ARG A 78 6.60 -4.37 12.92
C ARG A 78 5.47 -4.44 11.91
N PRO A 79 5.65 -5.19 10.79
CA PRO A 79 4.52 -5.45 9.90
C PRO A 79 3.39 -6.15 10.66
N ALA A 80 2.16 -5.76 10.37
CA ALA A 80 0.99 -6.42 10.94
C ALA A 80 0.81 -7.82 10.32
N PHE A 81 1.18 -7.96 9.06
CA PHE A 81 1.08 -9.20 8.30
C PHE A 81 2.28 -9.37 7.40
N THR A 82 2.68 -10.62 7.19
CA THR A 82 3.57 -11.03 6.10
C THR A 82 2.80 -12.04 5.27
N LEU A 83 2.45 -11.64 4.05
CA LEU A 83 1.66 -12.47 3.13
C LEU A 83 2.60 -13.13 2.12
N HIS A 84 2.30 -14.36 1.78
CA HIS A 84 3.05 -15.11 0.77
C HIS A 84 2.41 -14.93 -0.61
N PHE A 85 3.23 -14.80 -1.63
CA PHE A 85 2.83 -14.95 -3.01
C PHE A 85 3.89 -15.76 -3.76
N ALA A 86 3.62 -16.14 -5.00
CA ALA A 86 4.48 -17.11 -5.72
C ALA A 86 5.94 -16.66 -5.80
N ALA A 87 6.21 -15.38 -5.99
CA ALA A 87 7.55 -14.84 -6.15
C ALA A 87 8.15 -14.27 -4.85
N GLY A 88 7.42 -14.27 -3.72
CA GLY A 88 7.98 -13.73 -2.49
C GLY A 88 7.03 -13.44 -1.37
N PHE A 89 7.29 -12.33 -0.69
CA PHE A 89 6.61 -11.91 0.54
C PHE A 89 6.14 -10.48 0.42
N ASP A 90 4.99 -10.20 1.06
CA ASP A 90 4.43 -8.86 1.17
C ASP A 90 4.31 -8.51 2.66
N ASP A 91 5.16 -7.59 3.13
CA ASP A 91 5.08 -7.07 4.48
C ASP A 91 4.10 -5.90 4.50
N VAL A 92 3.01 -6.06 5.25
CA VAL A 92 1.92 -5.08 5.33
C VAL A 92 1.99 -4.35 6.66
N TYR A 93 2.17 -3.03 6.59
CA TYR A 93 2.15 -2.15 7.75
C TYR A 93 0.80 -1.49 7.89
N ILE A 94 0.21 -1.58 9.07
CA ILE A 94 -1.04 -0.90 9.43
C ILE A 94 -0.67 0.26 10.35
N LEU A 95 -0.93 1.48 9.90
CA LEU A 95 -0.51 2.70 10.58
C LEU A 95 -1.71 3.58 10.84
N ARG A 96 -1.67 4.34 11.93
CA ARG A 96 -2.68 5.35 12.24
C ARG A 96 -2.00 6.71 12.33
N GLN A 97 -2.39 7.61 11.45
CA GLN A 97 -1.83 8.96 11.40
C GLN A 97 -2.84 9.90 10.72
N ASN A 98 -3.10 11.03 11.33
CA ASN A 98 -3.95 12.05 10.73
C ASN A 98 -3.10 12.94 9.82
N VAL A 99 -3.39 12.90 8.54
CA VAL A 99 -2.74 13.75 7.54
C VAL A 99 -3.81 14.45 6.72
N GLN A 100 -3.48 15.63 6.21
CA GLN A 100 -4.34 16.34 5.28
C GLN A 100 -3.94 15.95 3.86
N VAL A 101 -4.91 15.56 3.03
CA VAL A 101 -4.65 15.17 1.64
C VAL A 101 -3.96 16.32 0.88
N GLU A 102 -4.32 17.57 1.19
CA GLU A 102 -3.78 18.77 0.57
C GLU A 102 -2.28 18.95 0.84
N ASP A 103 -1.77 18.36 1.92
CA ASP A 103 -0.34 18.45 2.28
C ASP A 103 0.52 17.38 1.60
N LEU A 104 -0.11 16.45 0.88
CA LEU A 104 0.61 15.38 0.19
C LEU A 104 1.13 15.83 -1.16
N THR A 105 2.26 15.29 -1.58
CA THR A 105 2.86 15.52 -2.89
C THR A 105 2.88 14.20 -3.65
N LEU A 106 2.01 14.09 -4.65
CA LEU A 106 1.87 12.85 -5.41
C LEU A 106 2.97 12.72 -6.46
N GLN A 107 3.54 11.53 -6.56
CA GLN A 107 4.50 11.20 -7.61
C GLN A 107 3.76 11.05 -8.94
N PRO A 108 3.97 11.96 -9.92
CA PRO A 108 3.11 12.01 -11.12
C PRO A 108 3.12 10.73 -11.96
N GLU A 109 4.25 10.02 -11.98
CA GLU A 109 4.40 8.80 -12.78
C GLU A 109 3.67 7.60 -12.16
N GLU A 110 3.37 7.66 -10.87
CA GLU A 110 2.83 6.53 -10.11
C GLU A 110 1.40 6.75 -9.66
N VAL A 111 1.07 7.95 -9.18
CA VAL A 111 -0.16 8.24 -8.46
C VAL A 111 -0.96 9.34 -9.15
N ALA A 112 -2.19 9.02 -9.54
CA ALA A 112 -3.10 9.98 -10.17
C ALA A 112 -3.89 10.79 -9.15
N ALA A 113 -4.30 10.18 -8.04
CA ALA A 113 -5.13 10.82 -7.01
C ALA A 113 -5.02 10.07 -5.69
N VAL A 114 -5.40 10.75 -4.61
CA VAL A 114 -5.54 10.14 -3.29
C VAL A 114 -6.82 10.65 -2.63
N ARG A 115 -7.38 9.83 -1.74
CA ARG A 115 -8.47 10.23 -0.83
C ARG A 115 -8.56 9.28 0.35
N PHE A 116 -9.20 9.71 1.41
CA PHE A 116 -9.61 8.82 2.49
C PHE A 116 -10.94 8.15 2.13
N ALA A 117 -11.06 6.86 2.43
CA ALA A 117 -12.24 6.07 2.12
C ALA A 117 -12.64 5.19 3.31
N THR A 118 -13.94 5.05 3.49
CA THR A 118 -14.51 4.09 4.45
C THR A 118 -14.38 2.66 3.91
N LEU A 119 -14.55 1.67 4.79
CA LEU A 119 -14.57 0.27 4.35
C LEU A 119 -15.68 0.03 3.31
N ALA A 120 -16.86 0.60 3.52
CA ALA A 120 -17.97 0.45 2.56
C ALA A 120 -17.62 1.02 1.20
N GLU A 121 -16.95 2.17 1.14
CA GLU A 121 -16.47 2.77 -0.11
C GLU A 121 -15.42 1.91 -0.80
N VAL A 122 -14.47 1.35 -0.04
CA VAL A 122 -13.45 0.44 -0.58
C VAL A 122 -14.12 -0.83 -1.14
N GLN A 123 -15.07 -1.40 -0.41
CA GLN A 123 -15.81 -2.58 -0.85
C GLN A 123 -16.60 -2.31 -2.13
N ALA A 124 -17.21 -1.13 -2.27
CA ALA A 124 -17.91 -0.74 -3.49
C ALA A 124 -16.95 -0.63 -4.68
N LEU A 125 -15.75 -0.09 -4.46
CA LEU A 125 -14.71 -0.03 -5.50
C LEU A 125 -14.25 -1.44 -5.91
N LEU A 126 -14.05 -2.33 -4.94
CA LEU A 126 -13.70 -3.74 -5.22
C LEU A 126 -14.78 -4.43 -6.06
N GLN A 127 -16.04 -4.28 -5.67
CA GLN A 127 -17.18 -4.90 -6.36
C GLN A 127 -17.34 -4.39 -7.79
N SER A 128 -17.05 -3.11 -8.02
CA SER A 128 -17.16 -2.49 -9.35
C SER A 128 -15.93 -2.67 -10.23
N GLY A 129 -14.90 -3.39 -9.75
CA GLY A 129 -13.65 -3.61 -10.50
C GLY A 129 -12.74 -2.40 -10.57
N ARG A 130 -12.92 -1.40 -9.69
CA ARG A 130 -12.12 -0.16 -9.66
C ARG A 130 -11.07 -0.14 -8.58
N PHE A 131 -10.92 -1.20 -7.82
CA PHE A 131 -9.88 -1.38 -6.82
C PHE A 131 -9.04 -2.60 -7.17
N VAL A 132 -7.75 -2.59 -6.88
CA VAL A 132 -6.89 -3.77 -7.06
C VAL A 132 -7.56 -4.97 -6.40
N PRO A 133 -7.70 -6.11 -7.11
CA PRO A 133 -8.57 -7.20 -6.68
C PRO A 133 -7.95 -8.03 -5.55
N TYR A 134 -7.85 -7.46 -4.37
CA TYR A 134 -7.48 -8.19 -3.16
C TYR A 134 -8.59 -9.20 -2.78
N PRO A 135 -8.23 -10.26 -2.03
CA PRO A 135 -9.23 -11.15 -1.45
C PRO A 135 -10.29 -10.38 -0.65
N LYS A 136 -11.55 -10.81 -0.73
CA LYS A 136 -12.69 -10.10 -0.13
C LYS A 136 -12.55 -9.83 1.37
N THR A 137 -11.84 -10.70 2.08
CA THR A 137 -11.67 -10.61 3.53
C THR A 137 -10.47 -9.79 3.95
N LEU A 138 -9.58 -9.43 3.03
CA LEU A 138 -8.30 -8.82 3.37
C LEU A 138 -8.46 -7.38 3.86
N LEU A 139 -9.17 -6.53 3.11
CA LEU A 139 -9.37 -5.13 3.49
C LEU A 139 -10.17 -5.00 4.79
N PRO A 140 -11.27 -5.77 5.01
CA PRO A 140 -11.94 -5.79 6.31
C PRO A 140 -10.98 -6.14 7.47
N LEU A 141 -10.08 -7.10 7.26
CA LEU A 141 -9.08 -7.46 8.26
C LEU A 141 -8.13 -6.29 8.56
N TYR A 142 -7.73 -5.53 7.55
CA TYR A 142 -6.88 -4.36 7.76
C TYR A 142 -7.58 -3.28 8.59
N PHE A 143 -8.85 -3.01 8.29
CA PHE A 143 -9.67 -2.06 9.07
C PHE A 143 -9.81 -2.52 10.52
N GLU A 144 -10.11 -3.79 10.73
CA GLU A 144 -10.22 -4.36 12.08
C GLU A 144 -8.89 -4.27 12.84
N THR A 145 -7.79 -4.58 12.19
CA THR A 145 -6.44 -4.49 12.78
C THR A 145 -6.10 -3.06 13.18
N ALA A 146 -6.56 -2.08 12.41
CA ALA A 146 -6.42 -0.65 12.73
C ALA A 146 -7.32 -0.19 13.87
N GLY A 147 -8.25 -1.01 14.30
CA GLY A 147 -9.17 -0.73 15.40
C GLY A 147 -10.55 -0.23 14.97
N PHE A 148 -10.95 -0.52 13.74
CA PHE A 148 -12.23 -0.03 13.18
C PHE A 148 -13.18 -1.14 12.71
#